data_f0eadf87a5da64e8a3e5e90d96de7358
#
_entry.id   f0eadf87a5da64e8a3e5e90d96de7358
#
_cell.length_a   1.000
_cell.length_b   1.000
_cell.length_c   1.000
_cell.angle_alpha   90.00
_cell.angle_beta   90.00
_cell.angle_gamma   90.00
#
_symmetry.space_group_name_H-M   'P 1'
#
loop_
_entity.id
_entity.type
_entity.pdbx_description
1 polymer ?
#
loop_
_entity_poly.entity_id
_entity_poly.type
_entity_poly.pdbx_seq_one_letter_code
_entity_poly.pdbx_strand_id
1 'polypeptide(L)'
;MNINDINKNWDFIIGLEIHVQLDCNSKMFSNCQYKYDNSPNSLTCPTSLGLPGALPNVNQSAIESAIMFGKAVNGKISKNFTFARKHYFYPDLPKGYQISQFDQPIISGGSVPIWWNEKEFKIDLTRAHLEEDAGKSFHNNDSKKSNVDYNLSLIHI
;
A
#
# COMPACT_ATOMS: atom_id res chain seq x y z
N MET A 1 23.92 -10.36 28.32
CA MET A 1 22.67 -11.12 28.22
C MET A 1 22.85 -12.09 27.06
N ASN A 2 22.83 -13.39 27.31
CA ASN A 2 23.13 -14.40 26.28
C ASN A 2 21.81 -14.68 25.53
N ILE A 3 21.85 -14.71 24.20
CA ILE A 3 20.68 -15.01 23.36
C ILE A 3 19.98 -16.32 23.75
N ASN A 4 20.75 -17.31 24.23
CA ASN A 4 20.21 -18.60 24.68
C ASN A 4 19.39 -18.51 25.97
N ASP A 5 19.55 -17.46 26.78
CA ASP A 5 18.77 -17.26 28.01
C ASP A 5 17.45 -16.53 27.75
N ILE A 6 17.37 -15.76 26.64
CA ILE A 6 16.16 -15.09 26.18
C ILE A 6 15.16 -16.13 25.65
N ASN A 7 15.63 -17.16 24.93
CA ASN A 7 14.79 -18.18 24.30
C ASN A 7 14.05 -19.10 25.28
N LYS A 8 14.34 -19.05 26.58
CA LYS A 8 13.66 -19.91 27.56
C LYS A 8 12.32 -19.39 28.03
N ASN A 9 12.09 -18.07 27.91
CA ASN A 9 10.91 -17.41 28.48
C ASN A 9 10.16 -16.50 27.46
N TRP A 10 10.60 -16.48 26.19
CA TRP A 10 10.07 -15.55 25.19
C TRP A 10 9.95 -16.24 23.83
N ASP A 11 8.80 -16.07 23.20
CA ASP A 11 8.60 -16.45 21.81
C ASP A 11 8.84 -15.23 20.92
N PHE A 12 9.62 -15.41 19.85
CA PHE A 12 9.86 -14.39 18.86
C PHE A 12 8.83 -14.52 17.74
N ILE A 13 8.02 -13.49 17.57
CA ILE A 13 7.08 -13.39 16.45
C ILE A 13 7.55 -12.26 15.56
N ILE A 14 7.86 -12.58 14.30
CA ILE A 14 8.30 -11.61 13.30
C ILE A 14 7.23 -11.52 12.22
N GLY A 15 6.67 -10.32 12.03
CA GLY A 15 5.81 -9.98 10.91
C GLY A 15 6.57 -9.12 9.91
N LEU A 16 6.36 -9.37 8.63
CA LEU A 16 6.85 -8.51 7.56
C LEU A 16 5.65 -7.87 6.86
N GLU A 17 5.77 -6.57 6.61
CA GLU A 17 4.85 -5.82 5.77
C GLU A 17 5.65 -5.23 4.61
N ILE A 18 5.20 -5.50 3.39
CA ILE A 18 5.90 -5.07 2.18
C ILE A 18 4.94 -4.24 1.35
N HIS A 19 5.37 -3.05 0.98
CA HIS A 19 4.64 -2.16 0.09
C HIS A 19 5.24 -2.23 -1.30
N VAL A 20 4.40 -2.47 -2.29
CA VAL A 20 4.78 -2.55 -3.71
C VAL A 20 3.99 -1.51 -4.49
N GLN A 21 4.70 -0.70 -5.22
CA GLN A 21 4.08 0.24 -6.14
C GLN A 21 3.73 -0.46 -7.45
N LEU A 22 2.47 -0.33 -7.86
CA LEU A 22 2.01 -0.89 -9.13
C LEU A 22 2.35 0.03 -10.31
N ASP A 23 2.75 -0.56 -11.41
CA ASP A 23 2.98 0.16 -12.68
C ASP A 23 1.64 0.41 -13.39
N CYS A 24 0.96 1.47 -12.98
CA CYS A 24 -0.31 1.90 -13.54
C CYS A 24 -0.20 3.31 -14.13
N ASN A 25 -0.95 3.59 -15.19
CA ASN A 25 -0.97 4.91 -15.82
C ASN A 25 -1.70 5.98 -15.01
N SER A 26 -2.60 5.56 -14.13
CA SER A 26 -3.39 6.46 -13.27
C SER A 26 -3.37 5.98 -11.82
N LYS A 27 -3.75 6.86 -10.92
CA LYS A 27 -3.87 6.58 -9.50
C LYS A 27 -4.93 5.51 -9.21
N MET A 28 -4.85 4.91 -8.03
CA MET A 28 -5.73 3.80 -7.63
C MET A 28 -7.22 4.18 -7.65
N PHE A 29 -7.57 5.37 -7.20
CA PHE A 29 -8.96 5.80 -7.03
C PHE A 29 -9.35 7.04 -7.82
N SER A 30 -8.52 7.45 -8.79
CA SER A 30 -8.82 8.59 -9.66
C SER A 30 -8.17 8.43 -11.02
N ASN A 31 -8.68 9.17 -12.02
CA ASN A 31 -8.13 9.19 -13.38
C ASN A 31 -6.90 10.11 -13.51
N CYS A 32 -6.41 10.68 -12.41
CA CYS A 32 -5.18 11.46 -12.42
C CYS A 32 -4.02 10.58 -12.90
N GLN A 33 -3.21 11.13 -13.78
CA GLN A 33 -2.00 10.46 -14.22
C GLN A 33 -1.08 10.21 -13.02
N TYR A 34 -0.39 9.09 -13.12
CA TYR A 34 0.71 8.77 -12.24
C TYR A 34 2.02 8.92 -13.04
N LYS A 35 2.86 9.89 -12.66
CA LYS A 35 4.19 10.12 -13.27
C LYS A 35 5.14 10.69 -12.22
N TYR A 36 6.40 10.28 -12.33
CA TYR A 36 7.51 10.94 -11.64
C TYR A 36 7.93 12.22 -12.41
N ASP A 37 8.65 13.10 -11.75
CA ASP A 37 9.30 14.30 -12.32
C ASP A 37 8.37 15.42 -12.81
N ASN A 38 7.17 15.55 -12.25
CA ASN A 38 6.33 16.71 -12.46
C ASN A 38 6.46 17.71 -11.32
N SER A 39 6.05 18.95 -11.57
CA SER A 39 5.94 19.97 -10.51
C SER A 39 5.03 19.47 -9.40
N PRO A 40 5.37 19.68 -8.12
CA PRO A 40 4.54 19.24 -7.00
C PRO A 40 3.08 19.62 -7.16
N ASN A 41 2.17 18.68 -6.86
CA ASN A 41 0.72 18.85 -6.95
C ASN A 41 0.14 19.15 -8.34
N SER A 42 0.91 18.98 -9.42
CA SER A 42 0.44 19.17 -10.79
C SER A 42 -0.48 18.05 -11.30
N LEU A 43 -0.41 16.87 -10.70
CA LEU A 43 -1.19 15.67 -11.05
C LEU A 43 -2.24 15.34 -9.99
N THR A 44 -2.91 16.36 -9.47
CA THR A 44 -4.00 16.21 -8.51
C THR A 44 -5.35 16.52 -9.14
N CYS A 45 -6.40 15.99 -8.54
CA CYS A 45 -7.79 16.27 -8.94
C CYS A 45 -8.69 16.29 -7.69
N PRO A 46 -9.94 16.75 -7.82
CA PRO A 46 -10.88 16.77 -6.70
C PRO A 46 -11.00 15.43 -5.95
N THR A 47 -10.96 14.32 -6.68
CA THR A 47 -11.03 12.98 -6.08
C THR A 47 -9.79 12.64 -5.25
N SER A 48 -8.59 12.89 -5.77
CA SER A 48 -7.34 12.61 -5.04
C SER A 48 -7.17 13.50 -3.82
N LEU A 49 -7.72 14.71 -3.84
CA LEU A 49 -7.72 15.65 -2.72
C LEU A 49 -8.90 15.44 -1.75
N GLY A 50 -9.86 14.59 -2.10
CA GLY A 50 -11.04 14.32 -1.28
C GLY A 50 -11.97 15.52 -1.15
N LEU A 51 -12.10 16.34 -2.20
CA LEU A 51 -13.00 17.48 -2.17
C LEU A 51 -14.47 17.06 -2.04
N PRO A 52 -15.33 17.89 -1.41
CA PRO A 52 -16.73 17.58 -1.24
C PRO A 52 -17.42 17.24 -2.57
N GLY A 53 -18.15 16.11 -2.58
CA GLY A 53 -18.88 15.63 -3.75
C GLY A 53 -18.06 14.79 -4.73
N ALA A 54 -16.74 14.70 -4.59
CA ALA A 54 -15.91 13.83 -5.40
C ALA A 54 -15.97 12.39 -4.87
N LEU A 55 -16.21 11.43 -5.77
CA LEU A 55 -16.26 10.00 -5.43
C LEU A 55 -15.08 9.27 -6.05
N PRO A 56 -14.48 8.32 -5.31
CA PRO A 56 -13.41 7.50 -5.82
C PRO A 56 -13.91 6.54 -6.91
N ASN A 57 -13.05 6.28 -7.89
CA ASN A 57 -13.27 5.30 -8.94
C ASN A 57 -12.07 4.36 -9.01
N VAL A 58 -12.31 3.06 -8.89
CA VAL A 58 -11.23 2.07 -8.77
C VAL A 58 -10.54 1.85 -10.12
N ASN A 59 -9.21 1.82 -10.09
CA ASN A 59 -8.39 1.52 -11.25
C ASN A 59 -8.39 0.01 -11.53
N GLN A 60 -8.91 -0.37 -12.70
CA GLN A 60 -8.98 -1.76 -13.13
C GLN A 60 -7.60 -2.41 -13.27
N SER A 61 -6.60 -1.69 -13.81
CA SER A 61 -5.24 -2.23 -13.98
C SER A 61 -4.60 -2.62 -12.63
N ALA A 62 -4.91 -1.88 -11.56
CA ALA A 62 -4.45 -2.23 -10.22
C ALA A 62 -5.08 -3.52 -9.70
N ILE A 63 -6.38 -3.73 -9.96
CA ILE A 63 -7.07 -5.00 -9.62
C ILE A 63 -6.45 -6.16 -10.40
N GLU A 64 -6.21 -5.99 -11.69
CA GLU A 64 -5.60 -7.02 -12.53
C GLU A 64 -4.20 -7.39 -12.05
N SER A 65 -3.39 -6.40 -11.66
CA SER A 65 -2.06 -6.60 -11.08
C SER A 65 -2.13 -7.37 -9.76
N ALA A 66 -3.08 -7.01 -8.89
CA ALA A 66 -3.29 -7.74 -7.64
C ALA A 66 -3.71 -9.21 -7.89
N ILE A 67 -4.57 -9.45 -8.87
CA ILE A 67 -4.96 -10.83 -9.25
C ILE A 67 -3.74 -11.61 -9.78
N MET A 68 -2.89 -11.00 -10.58
CA MET A 68 -1.65 -11.64 -11.06
C MET A 68 -0.73 -12.00 -9.88
N PHE A 69 -0.53 -11.07 -8.95
CA PHE A 69 0.23 -11.34 -7.74
C PHE A 69 -0.38 -12.48 -6.92
N GLY A 70 -1.70 -12.47 -6.70
CA GLY A 70 -2.39 -13.53 -5.98
C GLY A 70 -2.18 -14.91 -6.61
N LYS A 71 -2.17 -15.01 -7.94
CA LYS A 71 -1.85 -16.25 -8.65
C LYS A 71 -0.39 -16.66 -8.46
N ALA A 72 0.54 -15.70 -8.51
CA ALA A 72 1.97 -15.96 -8.38
C ALA A 72 2.33 -16.53 -7.00
N VAL A 73 1.66 -16.09 -5.94
CA VAL A 73 1.89 -16.57 -4.56
C VAL A 73 0.97 -17.73 -4.15
N ASN A 74 0.18 -18.28 -5.07
CA ASN A 74 -0.85 -19.28 -4.78
C ASN A 74 -1.84 -18.84 -3.71
N GLY A 75 -2.17 -17.56 -3.65
CA GLY A 75 -3.13 -16.98 -2.74
C GLY A 75 -4.58 -17.22 -3.20
N LYS A 76 -5.49 -17.20 -2.25
CA LYS A 76 -6.93 -17.25 -2.54
C LYS A 76 -7.40 -15.88 -2.96
N ILE A 77 -7.76 -15.73 -4.24
CA ILE A 77 -8.31 -14.49 -4.80
C ILE A 77 -9.80 -14.42 -4.46
N SER A 78 -10.20 -13.33 -3.82
CA SER A 78 -11.60 -13.10 -3.47
C SER A 78 -12.40 -12.65 -4.70
N LYS A 79 -13.55 -13.26 -4.93
CA LYS A 79 -14.50 -12.81 -5.96
C LYS A 79 -15.20 -11.51 -5.56
N ASN A 80 -15.37 -11.31 -4.25
CA ASN A 80 -15.99 -10.13 -3.67
C ASN A 80 -15.03 -9.58 -2.63
N PHE A 81 -14.60 -8.33 -2.79
CA PHE A 81 -13.77 -7.62 -1.84
C PHE A 81 -14.34 -6.21 -1.64
N THR A 82 -14.01 -5.60 -0.52
CA THR A 82 -14.49 -4.26 -0.18
C THR A 82 -13.35 -3.35 0.19
N PHE A 83 -13.53 -2.07 -0.04
CA PHE A 83 -12.65 -1.04 0.47
C PHE A 83 -13.22 -0.45 1.76
N ALA A 84 -12.34 -0.24 2.71
CA ALA A 84 -12.60 0.39 3.99
C ALA A 84 -11.87 1.72 4.07
N ARG A 85 -12.19 2.54 5.05
CA ARG A 85 -11.49 3.79 5.34
C ARG A 85 -10.68 3.63 6.61
N LYS A 86 -9.37 3.80 6.50
CA LYS A 86 -8.44 3.88 7.63
C LYS A 86 -8.32 5.34 8.03
N HIS A 87 -9.03 5.73 9.07
CA HIS A 87 -9.06 7.12 9.52
C HIS A 87 -7.81 7.47 10.32
N TYR A 88 -7.09 8.49 9.87
CA TYR A 88 -6.05 9.16 10.62
C TYR A 88 -5.82 10.58 10.06
N PHE A 89 -5.36 11.48 10.93
CA PHE A 89 -5.17 12.89 10.58
C PHE A 89 -3.68 13.17 10.48
N TYR A 90 -3.20 13.26 9.25
CA TYR A 90 -1.82 13.62 8.97
C TYR A 90 -1.75 14.44 7.66
N PRO A 91 -0.78 15.36 7.52
CA PRO A 91 -0.72 16.25 6.35
C PRO A 91 -0.63 15.57 5.00
N ASP A 92 -0.13 14.34 4.93
CA ASP A 92 0.00 13.53 3.72
C ASP A 92 -1.32 12.94 3.21
N LEU A 93 -2.40 13.05 4.01
CA LEU A 93 -3.76 12.67 3.63
C LEU A 93 -4.75 13.82 3.82
N PRO A 94 -5.05 14.59 2.76
CA PRO A 94 -5.94 15.76 2.86
C PRO A 94 -7.36 15.39 3.27
N LYS A 95 -7.80 14.16 2.97
CA LYS A 95 -9.13 13.63 3.32
C LYS A 95 -9.27 13.26 4.80
N GLY A 96 -8.17 13.10 5.53
CA GLY A 96 -8.17 12.57 6.89
C GLY A 96 -8.42 11.06 6.98
N TYR A 97 -8.40 10.36 5.86
CA TYR A 97 -8.47 8.89 5.78
C TYR A 97 -7.74 8.36 4.55
N GLN A 98 -7.33 7.12 4.62
CA GLN A 98 -6.76 6.34 3.53
C GLN A 98 -7.77 5.26 3.13
N ILE A 99 -7.98 5.08 1.83
CA ILE A 99 -8.79 3.97 1.33
C ILE A 99 -7.90 2.73 1.31
N SER A 100 -8.34 1.68 1.96
CA SER A 100 -7.60 0.43 2.14
C SER A 100 -8.56 -0.75 2.16
N GLN A 101 -8.06 -1.96 2.39
CA GLN A 101 -8.88 -3.14 2.61
C GLN A 101 -8.52 -3.76 3.97
N PHE A 102 -9.49 -4.16 4.76
CA PHE A 102 -9.27 -4.75 6.08
C PHE A 102 -9.92 -6.14 6.19
N ASP A 103 -11.24 -6.21 6.33
CA ASP A 103 -11.95 -7.47 6.57
C ASP A 103 -12.04 -8.37 5.33
N GLN A 104 -12.12 -7.75 4.16
CA GLN A 104 -12.29 -8.45 2.88
C GLN A 104 -11.21 -8.04 1.88
N PRO A 105 -9.96 -8.47 2.10
CA PRO A 105 -8.89 -8.19 1.17
C PRO A 105 -9.09 -8.95 -0.15
N ILE A 106 -8.48 -8.45 -1.22
CA ILE A 106 -8.54 -9.09 -2.54
C ILE A 106 -7.82 -10.46 -2.53
N ILE A 107 -6.79 -10.62 -1.69
CA ILE A 107 -6.02 -11.86 -1.60
C ILE A 107 -5.89 -12.27 -0.14
N SER A 108 -6.13 -13.56 0.14
CA SER A 108 -5.95 -14.17 1.46
C SER A 108 -5.05 -15.38 1.34
N GLY A 109 -4.11 -15.53 2.25
CA GLY A 109 -3.17 -16.64 2.24
C GLY A 109 -2.23 -16.59 1.05
N GLY A 110 -1.55 -17.68 0.82
CA GLY A 110 -0.51 -17.83 -0.17
C GLY A 110 0.86 -18.02 0.46
N SER A 111 1.90 -18.09 -0.34
CA SER A 111 3.25 -18.23 0.17
C SER A 111 4.31 -17.91 -0.88
N VAL A 112 5.47 -17.52 -0.39
CA VAL A 112 6.64 -17.23 -1.22
C VAL A 112 7.74 -18.24 -0.86
N PRO A 113 8.23 -19.06 -1.81
CA PRO A 113 9.41 -19.88 -1.60
C PRO A 113 10.66 -19.00 -1.60
N ILE A 114 11.54 -19.24 -0.64
CA ILE A 114 12.86 -18.60 -0.57
C ILE A 114 13.94 -19.66 -0.43
N TRP A 115 15.11 -19.41 -1.01
CA TRP A 115 16.28 -20.28 -0.89
C TRP A 115 17.30 -19.64 0.03
N TRP A 116 17.67 -20.35 1.08
CA TRP A 116 18.67 -19.93 2.03
C TRP A 116 19.56 -21.10 2.44
N ASN A 117 20.87 -20.95 2.33
CA ASN A 117 21.83 -22.02 2.64
C ASN A 117 21.49 -23.37 1.96
N GLU A 118 21.24 -23.34 0.65
CA GLU A 118 20.90 -24.51 -0.18
C GLU A 118 19.61 -25.24 0.23
N LYS A 119 18.79 -24.62 1.06
CA LYS A 119 17.49 -25.15 1.48
C LYS A 119 16.37 -24.22 1.05
N GLU A 120 15.26 -24.84 0.67
CA GLU A 120 14.03 -24.12 0.41
C GLU A 120 13.27 -23.90 1.72
N PHE A 121 12.85 -22.64 1.92
CA PHE A 121 11.95 -22.23 2.98
C PHE A 121 10.71 -21.64 2.35
N LYS A 122 9.59 -21.75 3.04
CA LYS A 122 8.33 -21.19 2.62
C LYS A 122 7.90 -20.13 3.61
N ILE A 123 7.71 -18.90 3.10
CA ILE A 123 7.16 -17.79 3.89
C ILE A 123 5.68 -17.70 3.60
N ASP A 124 4.87 -17.90 4.60
CA ASP A 124 3.42 -17.79 4.44
C ASP A 124 2.99 -16.33 4.38
N LEU A 125 2.09 -16.05 3.45
CA LEU A 125 1.45 -14.76 3.28
C LEU A 125 0.11 -14.76 4.03
N THR A 126 -0.09 -13.83 4.93
CA THR A 126 -1.38 -13.68 5.62
C THR A 126 -2.44 -13.14 4.66
N ARG A 127 -2.09 -12.05 3.97
CA ARG A 127 -2.97 -11.39 2.98
C ARG A 127 -2.16 -10.44 2.10
N ALA A 128 -2.72 -10.09 0.96
CA ALA A 128 -2.34 -8.90 0.21
C ALA A 128 -3.59 -8.09 -0.12
N HIS A 129 -3.47 -6.78 -0.06
CA HIS A 129 -4.60 -5.87 -0.26
C HIS A 129 -4.19 -4.63 -1.04
N LEU A 130 -5.16 -4.00 -1.66
CA LEU A 130 -4.99 -2.74 -2.36
C LEU A 130 -5.21 -1.58 -1.40
N GLU A 131 -4.35 -0.59 -1.48
CA GLU A 131 -4.37 0.57 -0.60
C GLU A 131 -4.05 1.84 -1.40
N GLU A 132 -4.70 2.93 -1.05
CA GLU A 132 -4.37 4.26 -1.55
C GLU A 132 -3.04 4.72 -0.95
N ASP A 133 -2.23 5.37 -1.74
CA ASP A 133 -1.01 5.95 -1.19
C ASP A 133 -1.24 7.32 -0.56
N ALA A 134 -0.35 7.66 0.37
CA ALA A 134 -0.27 8.96 1.00
C ALA A 134 0.57 9.94 0.16
N GLY A 135 0.38 11.23 0.36
CA GLY A 135 1.25 12.25 -0.20
C GLY A 135 2.67 12.17 0.37
N LYS A 136 3.62 12.75 -0.31
CA LYS A 136 5.01 12.80 0.13
C LYS A 136 5.32 14.14 0.80
N SER A 137 5.74 14.09 2.06
CA SER A 137 6.14 15.28 2.81
C SER A 137 7.61 15.61 2.57
N PHE A 138 7.88 16.86 2.27
CA PHE A 138 9.22 17.41 2.12
C PHE A 138 9.45 18.48 3.20
N HIS A 139 10.52 18.33 3.94
CA HIS A 139 10.93 19.28 4.96
C HIS A 139 12.16 20.03 4.48
N ASN A 140 12.05 21.35 4.37
CA ASN A 140 13.19 22.19 4.08
C ASN A 140 13.71 22.81 5.38
N ASN A 141 14.87 22.35 5.83
CA ASN A 141 15.46 22.78 7.09
C ASN A 141 15.85 24.27 7.09
N ASP A 142 16.25 24.82 5.93
CA ASP A 142 16.71 26.21 5.82
C ASP A 142 15.55 27.19 5.88
N SER A 143 14.42 26.86 5.27
CA SER A 143 13.24 27.75 5.22
C SER A 143 12.22 27.47 6.33
N LYS A 144 12.41 26.44 7.13
CA LYS A 144 11.44 25.94 8.14
C LYS A 144 10.04 25.71 7.55
N LYS A 145 9.98 25.36 6.25
CA LYS A 145 8.73 25.08 5.53
C LYS A 145 8.61 23.60 5.25
N SER A 146 7.41 23.10 5.39
CA SER A 146 7.03 21.74 4.97
C SER A 146 6.05 21.84 3.81
N ASN A 147 6.32 21.10 2.76
CA ASN A 147 5.44 20.96 1.61
C ASN A 147 4.99 19.51 1.49
N VAL A 148 3.78 19.31 1.01
CA VAL A 148 3.26 17.95 0.72
C VAL A 148 2.96 17.88 -0.77
N ASP A 149 3.49 16.84 -1.41
CA ASP A 149 3.24 16.53 -2.82
C ASP A 149 2.27 15.34 -2.91
N TYR A 150 1.12 15.58 -3.48
CA TYR A 150 0.09 14.56 -3.74
C TYR A 150 0.15 13.98 -5.15
N ASN A 151 1.15 14.32 -5.96
CA ASN A 151 1.35 13.68 -7.27
C ASN A 151 1.68 12.21 -7.11
N LEU A 152 2.49 11.91 -6.11
CA LEU A 152 2.93 10.57 -5.80
C LEU A 152 1.84 9.91 -4.98
N SER A 153 0.98 9.21 -5.62
CA SER A 153 0.11 8.27 -4.96
C SER A 153 0.67 6.89 -5.28
N LEU A 154 1.39 6.31 -4.34
CA LEU A 154 1.87 4.96 -4.41
C LEU A 154 0.66 4.02 -4.35
N ILE A 155 0.62 3.03 -5.19
CA ILE A 155 -0.34 1.94 -5.06
C ILE A 155 0.40 0.84 -4.29
N HIS A 156 -0.10 0.50 -3.13
CA HIS A 156 0.50 -0.53 -2.28
C HIS A 156 -0.28 -1.84 -2.44
N ILE A 157 0.44 -2.94 -2.51
CA ILE A 157 -0.10 -4.29 -2.34
C ILE A 157 0.43 -4.87 -1.04
#